data_0e4277111189b311fa8b23212eb8e0d7
#
_entry.id   0e4277111189b311fa8b23212eb8e0d7
#
_cell.length_a   1.000
_cell.length_b   1.000
_cell.length_c   1.000
_cell.angle_alpha   90.00
_cell.angle_beta   90.00
_cell.angle_gamma   90.00
#
_symmetry.space_group_name_H-M   'P 1'
#
loop_
_entity.id
_entity.type
_entity.pdbx_description
1 polymer ?
#
loop_
_entity_poly.entity_id
_entity_poly.type
_entity_poly.pdbx_seq_one_letter_code
_entity_poly.pdbx_strand_id
1 'polypeptide(L)'
;MTLPEDADARTAELADGLRTTLARIEEACGRAGRSPEEVTLVVVTKFFGAEDLARLVRLGVRDVGENRDQEAAAKAATWPDHLPAGERGVAEAVRMHFIGQVQSKKAGSVAGYADLVHSVDRLKLVRALDRGAQRHGRRLAVCVQVDLDPVVEGGEPDAGRGGAHPDDLPELCAAVDRAERLDLAGLMTVAPPQVEPARAFAELARVHAAVLAEHPGATMLSAGMSGDLEAAVAAGATHVRVGSAIMGARPPLG
;
A
#
# COMPACT_ATOMS: atom_id res chain seq x y z
N MET A 1 15.54 -11.99 -11.80
CA MET A 1 14.14 -12.17 -12.31
C MET A 1 14.23 -12.72 -13.72
N THR A 2 13.65 -13.89 -13.96
CA THR A 2 13.64 -14.56 -15.26
C THR A 2 12.27 -14.36 -15.90
N LEU A 3 12.23 -14.09 -17.21
CA LEU A 3 10.96 -13.98 -17.93
C LEU A 3 10.32 -15.36 -18.10
N PRO A 4 8.98 -15.48 -18.02
CA PRO A 4 8.26 -16.68 -18.43
C PRO A 4 8.58 -17.03 -19.92
N GLU A 5 8.56 -18.33 -20.26
CA GLU A 5 8.87 -18.78 -21.62
C GLU A 5 7.88 -18.23 -22.68
N ASP A 6 6.64 -17.95 -22.28
CA ASP A 6 5.56 -17.41 -23.11
C ASP A 6 5.39 -15.88 -22.93
N ALA A 7 6.44 -15.19 -22.47
CA ALA A 7 6.37 -13.74 -22.24
C ALA A 7 6.08 -12.95 -23.51
N ASP A 8 4.98 -12.20 -23.48
CA ASP A 8 4.64 -11.23 -24.53
C ASP A 8 5.35 -9.88 -24.32
N ALA A 9 5.19 -8.94 -25.27
CA ALA A 9 5.80 -7.61 -25.21
C ALA A 9 5.38 -6.85 -23.95
N ARG A 10 4.12 -7.01 -23.48
CA ARG A 10 3.64 -6.36 -22.26
C ARG A 10 4.31 -6.93 -21.00
N THR A 11 4.51 -8.22 -20.94
CA THR A 11 5.27 -8.88 -19.86
C THR A 11 6.71 -8.37 -19.81
N ALA A 12 7.36 -8.20 -20.96
CA ALA A 12 8.72 -7.66 -21.04
C ALA A 12 8.80 -6.20 -20.56
N GLU A 13 7.83 -5.36 -20.93
CA GLU A 13 7.73 -3.97 -20.44
C GLU A 13 7.57 -3.91 -18.91
N LEU A 14 6.65 -4.70 -18.35
CA LEU A 14 6.43 -4.78 -16.89
C LEU A 14 7.68 -5.28 -16.17
N ALA A 15 8.37 -6.27 -16.72
CA ALA A 15 9.61 -6.81 -16.16
C ALA A 15 10.74 -5.76 -16.13
N ASP A 16 10.84 -4.91 -17.15
CA ASP A 16 11.84 -3.84 -17.21
C ASP A 16 11.56 -2.75 -16.17
N GLY A 17 10.32 -2.29 -16.08
CA GLY A 17 9.90 -1.33 -15.04
C GLY A 17 10.09 -1.88 -13.62
N LEU A 18 9.77 -3.16 -13.41
CA LEU A 18 9.97 -3.83 -12.12
C LEU A 18 11.46 -3.92 -11.76
N ARG A 19 12.32 -4.34 -12.69
CA ARG A 19 13.78 -4.43 -12.49
C ARG A 19 14.37 -3.08 -12.15
N THR A 20 14.00 -2.03 -12.88
CA THR A 20 14.45 -0.66 -12.66
C THR A 20 14.03 -0.18 -11.26
N THR A 21 12.78 -0.45 -10.86
CA THR A 21 12.27 -0.04 -9.55
C THR A 21 12.96 -0.78 -8.42
N LEU A 22 13.18 -2.10 -8.55
CA LEU A 22 13.88 -2.90 -7.54
C LEU A 22 15.34 -2.43 -7.37
N ALA A 23 16.04 -2.12 -8.46
CA ALA A 23 17.40 -1.57 -8.41
C ALA A 23 17.45 -0.22 -7.68
N ARG A 24 16.44 0.66 -7.87
CA ARG A 24 16.33 1.91 -7.12
C ARG A 24 16.13 1.68 -5.62
N ILE A 25 15.30 0.70 -5.24
CA ILE A 25 15.08 0.33 -3.83
C ILE A 25 16.38 -0.20 -3.22
N GLU A 26 17.07 -1.10 -3.91
CA GLU A 26 18.36 -1.66 -3.48
C GLU A 26 19.39 -0.56 -3.27
N GLU A 27 19.55 0.36 -4.21
CA GLU A 27 20.46 1.50 -4.09
C GLU A 27 20.08 2.43 -2.93
N ALA A 28 18.78 2.71 -2.75
CA ALA A 28 18.29 3.53 -1.63
C ALA A 28 18.57 2.87 -0.28
N CYS A 29 18.36 1.55 -0.17
CA CYS A 29 18.68 0.78 1.02
C CYS A 29 20.18 0.80 1.30
N GLY A 30 21.02 0.60 0.29
CA GLY A 30 22.48 0.68 0.43
C GLY A 30 22.96 2.04 0.96
N ARG A 31 22.38 3.15 0.45
CA ARG A 31 22.67 4.51 0.96
C ARG A 31 22.20 4.72 2.39
N ALA A 32 21.10 4.07 2.78
CA ALA A 32 20.54 4.17 4.13
C ALA A 32 21.15 3.17 5.14
N GLY A 33 22.07 2.30 4.71
CA GLY A 33 22.64 1.24 5.56
C GLY A 33 21.61 0.17 5.96
N ARG A 34 20.61 -0.08 5.11
CA ARG A 34 19.52 -1.04 5.32
C ARG A 34 19.62 -2.22 4.36
N SER A 35 19.01 -3.35 4.74
CA SER A 35 18.83 -4.47 3.82
C SER A 35 17.64 -4.23 2.89
N PRO A 36 17.74 -4.57 1.58
CA PRO A 36 16.59 -4.49 0.65
C PRO A 36 15.39 -5.34 1.10
N GLU A 37 15.62 -6.43 1.83
CA GLU A 37 14.56 -7.30 2.37
C GLU A 37 13.68 -6.61 3.42
N GLU A 38 14.15 -5.49 3.99
CA GLU A 38 13.35 -4.67 4.91
C GLU A 38 12.29 -3.82 4.19
N VAL A 39 12.34 -3.75 2.85
CA VAL A 39 11.47 -2.89 2.06
C VAL A 39 10.63 -3.71 1.09
N THR A 40 9.33 -3.76 1.33
CA THR A 40 8.35 -4.38 0.46
C THR A 40 7.91 -3.40 -0.64
N LEU A 41 8.01 -3.84 -1.90
CA LEU A 41 7.46 -3.11 -3.03
C LEU A 41 5.99 -3.48 -3.23
N VAL A 42 5.08 -2.53 -3.01
CA VAL A 42 3.67 -2.65 -3.38
C VAL A 42 3.49 -2.09 -4.80
N VAL A 43 3.22 -2.97 -5.77
CA VAL A 43 2.99 -2.56 -7.16
C VAL A 43 1.56 -2.04 -7.33
N VAL A 44 1.41 -0.76 -7.66
CA VAL A 44 0.10 -0.11 -7.77
C VAL A 44 -0.49 -0.36 -9.15
N THR A 45 -1.51 -1.22 -9.21
CA THR A 45 -2.14 -1.71 -10.45
C THR A 45 -3.47 -1.03 -10.80
N LYS A 46 -3.80 0.08 -10.11
CA LYS A 46 -4.99 0.88 -10.46
C LYS A 46 -5.01 1.26 -11.94
N PHE A 47 -6.19 1.23 -12.58
CA PHE A 47 -6.43 1.46 -14.01
C PHE A 47 -5.98 0.35 -14.97
N PHE A 48 -5.28 -0.66 -14.49
CA PHE A 48 -4.84 -1.79 -15.32
C PHE A 48 -5.67 -3.04 -15.03
N GLY A 49 -5.80 -3.92 -16.01
CA GLY A 49 -6.68 -5.09 -15.92
C GLY A 49 -6.14 -6.23 -15.05
N ALA A 50 -6.98 -7.23 -14.83
CA ALA A 50 -6.65 -8.47 -14.14
C ALA A 50 -5.50 -9.25 -14.81
N GLU A 51 -5.39 -9.13 -16.12
CA GLU A 51 -4.36 -9.75 -16.95
C GLU A 51 -2.95 -9.20 -16.64
N ASP A 52 -2.82 -7.85 -16.48
CA ASP A 52 -1.56 -7.24 -16.08
C ASP A 52 -1.16 -7.64 -14.65
N LEU A 53 -2.14 -7.78 -13.74
CA LEU A 53 -1.87 -8.30 -12.39
C LEU A 53 -1.34 -9.73 -12.46
N ALA A 54 -1.94 -10.61 -13.27
CA ALA A 54 -1.45 -11.98 -13.45
C ALA A 54 -0.01 -12.01 -14.02
N ARG A 55 0.31 -11.13 -15.01
CA ARG A 55 1.67 -10.99 -15.54
C ARG A 55 2.66 -10.60 -14.43
N LEU A 56 2.32 -9.62 -13.60
CA LEU A 56 3.16 -9.21 -12.47
C LEU A 56 3.40 -10.32 -11.46
N VAL A 57 2.37 -11.11 -11.14
CA VAL A 57 2.48 -12.26 -10.23
C VAL A 57 3.42 -13.31 -10.80
N ARG A 58 3.37 -13.59 -12.10
CA ARG A 58 4.32 -14.49 -12.79
C ARG A 58 5.76 -13.93 -12.80
N LEU A 59 5.92 -12.60 -12.73
CA LEU A 59 7.21 -11.94 -12.56
C LEU A 59 7.70 -11.92 -11.11
N GLY A 60 6.96 -12.51 -10.17
CA GLY A 60 7.34 -12.63 -8.77
C GLY A 60 6.73 -11.60 -7.83
N VAL A 61 5.89 -10.68 -8.31
CA VAL A 61 5.18 -9.72 -7.46
C VAL A 61 4.21 -10.46 -6.53
N ARG A 62 4.19 -10.07 -5.26
CA ARG A 62 3.29 -10.63 -4.25
C ARG A 62 2.43 -9.57 -3.55
N ASP A 63 2.80 -8.31 -3.66
CA ASP A 63 2.11 -7.18 -3.03
C ASP A 63 1.60 -6.22 -4.11
N VAL A 64 0.27 -6.12 -4.22
CA VAL A 64 -0.39 -5.32 -5.25
C VAL A 64 -1.32 -4.29 -4.63
N GLY A 65 -1.30 -3.04 -5.14
CA GLY A 65 -2.03 -1.91 -4.56
C GLY A 65 -3.16 -1.42 -5.46
N GLU A 66 -4.35 -1.24 -4.86
CA GLU A 66 -5.56 -0.74 -5.52
C GLU A 66 -6.14 0.48 -4.79
N ASN A 67 -6.81 1.37 -5.50
CA ASN A 67 -7.38 2.56 -4.88
C ASN A 67 -8.86 2.83 -5.21
N ARG A 68 -9.52 1.97 -6.00
CA ARG A 68 -10.92 2.07 -6.35
C ARG A 68 -11.64 0.76 -6.08
N ASP A 69 -12.57 0.77 -5.11
CA ASP A 69 -13.24 -0.43 -4.62
C ASP A 69 -13.88 -1.28 -5.72
N GLN A 70 -14.62 -0.68 -6.65
CA GLN A 70 -15.31 -1.44 -7.71
C GLN A 70 -14.31 -2.13 -8.66
N GLU A 71 -13.25 -1.42 -9.06
CA GLU A 71 -12.20 -1.95 -9.92
C GLU A 71 -11.42 -3.06 -9.20
N ALA A 72 -11.06 -2.82 -7.94
CA ALA A 72 -10.31 -3.77 -7.12
C ALA A 72 -11.08 -5.06 -6.84
N ALA A 73 -12.37 -4.95 -6.48
CA ALA A 73 -13.20 -6.12 -6.20
C ALA A 73 -13.39 -6.99 -7.45
N ALA A 74 -13.65 -6.37 -8.62
CA ALA A 74 -13.76 -7.10 -9.88
C ALA A 74 -12.44 -7.79 -10.25
N LYS A 75 -11.33 -7.08 -10.11
CA LYS A 75 -9.99 -7.61 -10.37
C LYS A 75 -9.64 -8.76 -9.43
N ALA A 76 -9.86 -8.61 -8.13
CA ALA A 76 -9.60 -9.64 -7.13
C ALA A 76 -10.35 -10.95 -7.43
N ALA A 77 -11.57 -10.86 -7.96
CA ALA A 77 -12.37 -12.01 -8.30
C ALA A 77 -11.91 -12.75 -9.56
N THR A 78 -11.20 -12.09 -10.48
CA THR A 78 -10.94 -12.64 -11.83
C THR A 78 -9.47 -12.83 -12.18
N TRP A 79 -8.55 -12.12 -11.54
CA TRP A 79 -7.13 -12.17 -11.93
C TRP A 79 -6.51 -13.58 -11.84
N PRO A 80 -6.88 -14.49 -10.89
CA PRO A 80 -6.29 -15.83 -10.83
C PRO A 80 -6.63 -16.67 -12.07
N ASP A 81 -7.75 -16.36 -12.75
CA ASP A 81 -8.15 -17.07 -13.96
C ASP A 81 -7.26 -16.76 -15.16
N HIS A 82 -6.52 -15.65 -15.11
CA HIS A 82 -5.50 -15.29 -16.12
C HIS A 82 -4.16 -16.00 -15.92
N LEU A 83 -3.98 -16.75 -14.82
CA LEU A 83 -2.81 -17.59 -14.62
C LEU A 83 -2.96 -18.93 -15.37
N PRO A 84 -1.86 -19.48 -15.92
CA PRO A 84 -1.85 -20.87 -16.38
C PRO A 84 -2.33 -21.82 -15.27
N ALA A 85 -3.03 -22.87 -15.65
CA ALA A 85 -3.64 -23.81 -14.69
C ALA A 85 -2.63 -24.37 -13.66
N GLY A 86 -1.38 -24.65 -14.09
CA GLY A 86 -0.31 -25.14 -13.23
C GLY A 86 0.30 -24.08 -12.29
N GLU A 87 0.01 -22.79 -12.50
CA GLU A 87 0.55 -21.67 -11.71
C GLU A 87 -0.48 -21.07 -10.74
N ARG A 88 -1.74 -21.49 -10.77
CA ARG A 88 -2.82 -20.88 -9.97
C ARG A 88 -2.59 -20.95 -8.46
N GLY A 89 -1.85 -21.90 -7.96
CA GLY A 89 -1.51 -22.01 -6.54
C GLY A 89 -0.72 -20.82 -5.99
N VAL A 90 -0.05 -20.04 -6.85
CA VAL A 90 0.66 -18.82 -6.42
C VAL A 90 -0.28 -17.72 -5.97
N ALA A 91 -1.56 -17.78 -6.37
CA ALA A 91 -2.56 -16.74 -6.03
C ALA A 91 -2.75 -16.58 -4.52
N GLU A 92 -2.63 -17.66 -3.75
CA GLU A 92 -2.76 -17.65 -2.28
C GLU A 92 -1.66 -16.83 -1.58
N ALA A 93 -0.51 -16.63 -2.25
CA ALA A 93 0.60 -15.85 -1.73
C ALA A 93 0.53 -14.36 -2.09
N VAL A 94 -0.45 -13.94 -2.88
CA VAL A 94 -0.60 -12.54 -3.29
C VAL A 94 -1.42 -11.80 -2.26
N ARG A 95 -0.90 -10.65 -1.80
CA ARG A 95 -1.57 -9.75 -0.86
C ARG A 95 -2.15 -8.57 -1.62
N MET A 96 -3.47 -8.37 -1.45
CA MET A 96 -4.20 -7.24 -2.03
C MET A 96 -4.22 -6.08 -1.04
N HIS A 97 -3.50 -5.01 -1.34
CA HIS A 97 -3.46 -3.79 -0.55
C HIS A 97 -4.47 -2.76 -1.08
N PHE A 98 -5.37 -2.28 -0.23
CA PHE A 98 -6.21 -1.14 -0.57
C PHE A 98 -5.55 0.15 -0.06
N ILE A 99 -5.12 1.00 -0.99
CA ILE A 99 -4.33 2.21 -0.69
C ILE A 99 -5.10 3.53 -0.93
N GLY A 100 -6.30 3.45 -1.50
CA GLY A 100 -7.16 4.61 -1.72
C GLY A 100 -8.01 4.96 -0.51
N GLN A 101 -8.62 6.15 -0.48
CA GLN A 101 -9.56 6.52 0.58
C GLN A 101 -10.79 5.59 0.57
N VAL A 102 -11.12 5.02 1.74
CA VAL A 102 -12.29 4.15 1.90
C VAL A 102 -13.50 4.95 2.34
N GLN A 103 -14.52 5.03 1.50
CA GLN A 103 -15.84 5.48 1.94
C GLN A 103 -16.42 4.43 2.90
N SER A 104 -16.98 4.85 4.06
CA SER A 104 -17.48 3.91 5.08
C SER A 104 -18.53 2.92 4.55
N LYS A 105 -19.34 3.32 3.54
CA LYS A 105 -20.31 2.43 2.87
C LYS A 105 -19.66 1.33 2.02
N LYS A 106 -18.38 1.51 1.62
CA LYS A 106 -17.60 0.58 0.81
C LYS A 106 -16.71 -0.33 1.66
N ALA A 107 -16.56 -0.05 2.96
CA ALA A 107 -15.71 -0.81 3.86
C ALA A 107 -16.01 -2.30 3.88
N GLY A 108 -17.30 -2.68 3.76
CA GLY A 108 -17.70 -4.08 3.69
C GLY A 108 -17.22 -4.80 2.43
N SER A 109 -17.24 -4.13 1.27
CA SER A 109 -16.69 -4.66 0.02
C SER A 109 -15.17 -4.80 0.12
N VAL A 110 -14.47 -3.74 0.55
CA VAL A 110 -13.01 -3.74 0.71
C VAL A 110 -12.54 -4.87 1.64
N ALA A 111 -13.21 -5.06 2.77
CA ALA A 111 -12.88 -6.13 3.72
C ALA A 111 -13.09 -7.55 3.15
N GLY A 112 -13.83 -7.69 2.04
CA GLY A 112 -14.08 -8.97 1.39
C GLY A 112 -12.89 -9.49 0.56
N TYR A 113 -12.04 -8.59 0.04
CA TYR A 113 -10.94 -8.96 -0.84
C TYR A 113 -9.56 -8.44 -0.39
N ALA A 114 -9.50 -7.31 0.32
CA ALA A 114 -8.22 -6.76 0.75
C ALA A 114 -7.61 -7.56 1.91
N ASP A 115 -6.30 -7.70 1.91
CA ASP A 115 -5.52 -8.26 3.01
C ASP A 115 -5.00 -7.15 3.91
N LEU A 116 -4.78 -5.95 3.35
CA LEU A 116 -4.32 -4.78 4.07
C LEU A 116 -4.97 -3.50 3.55
N VAL A 117 -5.45 -2.64 4.44
CA VAL A 117 -5.97 -1.30 4.13
C VAL A 117 -5.04 -0.25 4.70
N HIS A 118 -4.50 0.62 3.84
CA HIS A 118 -3.52 1.63 4.24
C HIS A 118 -4.13 2.96 4.71
N SER A 119 -5.42 3.18 4.48
CA SER A 119 -6.05 4.51 4.50
C SER A 119 -7.08 4.67 5.61
N VAL A 120 -6.83 4.08 6.78
CA VAL A 120 -7.73 4.24 7.93
C VAL A 120 -7.45 5.56 8.62
N ASP A 121 -8.41 6.47 8.61
CA ASP A 121 -8.25 7.86 9.05
C ASP A 121 -9.28 8.33 10.09
N ARG A 122 -10.24 7.47 10.49
CA ARG A 122 -11.33 7.85 11.42
C ARG A 122 -12.01 6.65 12.05
N LEU A 123 -12.52 6.82 13.25
CA LEU A 123 -13.19 5.79 14.05
C LEU A 123 -14.38 5.13 13.33
N LYS A 124 -15.16 5.92 12.57
CA LYS A 124 -16.28 5.37 11.79
C LYS A 124 -15.82 4.34 10.77
N LEU A 125 -14.63 4.55 10.17
CA LEU A 125 -14.06 3.61 9.21
C LEU A 125 -13.54 2.35 9.90
N VAL A 126 -12.84 2.48 11.04
CA VAL A 126 -12.42 1.34 11.87
C VAL A 126 -13.60 0.40 12.13
N ARG A 127 -14.69 0.95 12.68
CA ARG A 127 -15.91 0.16 12.98
C ARG A 127 -16.55 -0.46 11.74
N ALA A 128 -16.47 0.20 10.59
CA ALA A 128 -17.06 -0.30 9.35
C ALA A 128 -16.24 -1.44 8.73
N LEU A 129 -14.89 -1.34 8.78
CA LEU A 129 -13.98 -2.39 8.34
C LEU A 129 -14.06 -3.61 9.25
N ASP A 130 -14.09 -3.44 10.57
CA ASP A 130 -14.23 -4.54 11.53
C ASP A 130 -15.52 -5.35 11.26
N ARG A 131 -16.67 -4.68 11.15
CA ARG A 131 -17.93 -5.35 10.78
C ARG A 131 -17.86 -6.01 9.39
N GLY A 132 -17.12 -5.40 8.45
CA GLY A 132 -16.89 -5.98 7.14
C GLY A 132 -16.09 -7.28 7.24
N ALA A 133 -14.97 -7.25 7.93
CA ALA A 133 -14.08 -8.39 8.15
C ALA A 133 -14.81 -9.55 8.90
N GLN A 134 -15.63 -9.21 9.92
CA GLN A 134 -16.47 -10.18 10.62
C GLN A 134 -17.42 -10.91 9.66
N ARG A 135 -18.13 -10.17 8.80
CA ARG A 135 -19.09 -10.77 7.83
C ARG A 135 -18.41 -11.72 6.85
N HIS A 136 -17.16 -11.46 6.47
CA HIS A 136 -16.39 -12.31 5.56
C HIS A 136 -15.56 -13.39 6.29
N GLY A 137 -15.62 -13.46 7.62
CA GLY A 137 -14.84 -14.41 8.42
C GLY A 137 -13.33 -14.21 8.33
N ARG A 138 -12.87 -13.00 7.94
CA ARG A 138 -11.45 -12.70 7.70
C ARG A 138 -10.87 -11.85 8.84
N ARG A 139 -9.54 -11.86 8.97
CA ARG A 139 -8.79 -10.80 9.65
C ARG A 139 -8.26 -9.84 8.58
N LEU A 140 -8.17 -8.56 8.92
CA LEU A 140 -7.76 -7.50 8.02
C LEU A 140 -6.67 -6.67 8.70
N ALA A 141 -5.48 -6.63 8.11
CA ALA A 141 -4.44 -5.72 8.54
C ALA A 141 -4.76 -4.28 8.13
N VAL A 142 -4.47 -3.32 8.98
CA VAL A 142 -4.74 -1.90 8.69
C VAL A 142 -3.57 -1.02 9.10
N CYS A 143 -3.26 -0.01 8.27
CA CYS A 143 -2.45 1.13 8.67
C CYS A 143 -3.36 2.33 8.94
N VAL A 144 -3.02 3.12 9.96
CA VAL A 144 -3.63 4.43 10.15
C VAL A 144 -2.94 5.43 9.22
N GLN A 145 -3.74 6.10 8.39
CA GLN A 145 -3.22 7.16 7.53
C GLN A 145 -3.06 8.44 8.32
N VAL A 146 -1.86 9.00 8.28
CA VAL A 146 -1.49 10.26 8.97
C VAL A 146 -1.53 11.41 7.98
N ASP A 147 -2.22 12.48 8.34
CA ASP A 147 -2.11 13.78 7.71
C ASP A 147 -0.94 14.56 8.34
N LEU A 148 0.08 14.83 7.55
CA LEU A 148 1.26 15.57 8.00
C LEU A 148 1.17 17.09 7.75
N ASP A 149 0.20 17.58 6.98
CA ASP A 149 0.08 19.00 6.67
C ASP A 149 0.03 19.90 7.92
N PRO A 150 -0.68 19.54 8.99
CA PRO A 150 -0.76 20.37 10.19
C PRO A 150 0.55 20.47 10.98
N VAL A 151 1.48 19.53 10.81
CA VAL A 151 2.67 19.40 11.69
C VAL A 151 3.99 19.62 10.96
N VAL A 152 3.97 19.71 9.63
CA VAL A 152 5.18 19.98 8.83
C VAL A 152 5.14 21.42 8.36
N GLU A 153 6.20 22.19 8.66
CA GLU A 153 6.31 23.59 8.23
C GLU A 153 6.24 23.70 6.69
N GLY A 154 5.37 24.55 6.18
CA GLY A 154 5.05 24.67 4.76
C GLY A 154 3.96 23.69 4.30
N GLY A 155 3.40 22.88 5.18
CA GLY A 155 2.21 22.10 4.92
C GLY A 155 0.98 23.01 4.85
N GLU A 156 0.12 22.78 3.87
CA GLU A 156 -1.18 23.46 3.74
C GLU A 156 -2.29 22.42 3.86
N PRO A 157 -3.34 22.68 4.68
CA PRO A 157 -4.46 21.77 4.79
C PRO A 157 -5.06 21.47 3.41
N ASP A 158 -5.03 20.20 3.00
CA ASP A 158 -5.69 19.75 1.78
C ASP A 158 -6.87 18.83 2.14
N ALA A 159 -8.07 19.38 2.08
CA ALA A 159 -9.32 18.65 2.37
C ALA A 159 -9.52 17.40 1.48
N GLY A 160 -8.70 17.20 0.45
CA GLY A 160 -8.81 16.09 -0.50
C GLY A 160 -7.91 14.89 -0.20
N ARG A 161 -6.82 15.05 0.55
CA ARG A 161 -5.84 13.95 0.74
C ARG A 161 -6.26 12.89 1.74
N GLY A 162 -7.06 13.24 2.73
CA GLY A 162 -7.40 12.34 3.83
C GLY A 162 -6.20 12.06 4.75
N GLY A 163 -6.50 11.52 5.90
CA GLY A 163 -5.54 11.23 6.97
C GLY A 163 -6.07 11.76 8.30
N ALA A 164 -5.62 11.14 9.38
CA ALA A 164 -5.92 11.58 10.74
C ALA A 164 -4.87 12.59 11.18
N HIS A 165 -5.30 13.59 11.96
CA HIS A 165 -4.36 14.46 12.65
C HIS A 165 -3.47 13.62 13.59
N PRO A 166 -2.16 13.93 13.75
CA PRO A 166 -1.29 13.17 14.64
C PRO A 166 -1.81 13.03 16.06
N ASP A 167 -2.52 14.02 16.59
CA ASP A 167 -3.12 13.97 17.93
C ASP A 167 -4.27 12.95 18.05
N ASP A 168 -4.88 12.54 16.95
CA ASP A 168 -5.96 11.53 16.93
C ASP A 168 -5.44 10.09 16.86
N LEU A 169 -4.13 9.89 16.60
CA LEU A 169 -3.54 8.57 16.42
C LEU A 169 -3.69 7.66 17.65
N PRO A 170 -3.47 8.13 18.90
CA PRO A 170 -3.64 7.26 20.07
C PRO A 170 -5.06 6.67 20.15
N GLU A 171 -6.09 7.46 19.88
CA GLU A 171 -7.47 7.00 19.90
C GLU A 171 -7.76 6.01 18.77
N LEU A 172 -7.26 6.30 17.56
CA LEU A 172 -7.44 5.44 16.39
C LEU A 172 -6.72 4.11 16.53
N CYS A 173 -5.45 4.10 16.95
CA CYS A 173 -4.68 2.87 17.17
C CYS A 173 -5.33 2.01 18.25
N ALA A 174 -5.72 2.60 19.38
CA ALA A 174 -6.44 1.89 20.43
C ALA A 174 -7.81 1.36 19.97
N ALA A 175 -8.48 2.04 19.04
CA ALA A 175 -9.74 1.56 18.46
C ALA A 175 -9.53 0.37 17.53
N VAL A 176 -8.41 0.33 16.79
CA VAL A 176 -8.03 -0.83 15.97
C VAL A 176 -7.69 -2.03 16.87
N ASP A 177 -6.91 -1.84 17.94
CA ASP A 177 -6.55 -2.93 18.86
C ASP A 177 -7.77 -3.54 19.58
N ARG A 178 -8.80 -2.73 19.81
CA ARG A 178 -10.07 -3.24 20.38
C ARG A 178 -10.99 -3.91 19.37
N ALA A 179 -10.71 -3.78 18.07
CA ALA A 179 -11.50 -4.41 17.03
C ALA A 179 -11.28 -5.93 17.02
N GLU A 180 -12.33 -6.69 16.73
CA GLU A 180 -12.27 -8.17 16.79
C GLU A 180 -11.49 -8.75 15.60
N ARG A 181 -11.57 -8.12 14.44
CA ARG A 181 -11.06 -8.64 13.17
C ARG A 181 -10.07 -7.71 12.47
N LEU A 182 -9.58 -6.70 13.16
CA LEU A 182 -8.53 -5.85 12.63
C LEU A 182 -7.20 -6.09 13.35
N ASP A 183 -6.11 -5.94 12.62
CA ASP A 183 -4.75 -5.97 13.14
C ASP A 183 -4.06 -4.65 12.80
N LEU A 184 -3.57 -3.91 13.80
CA LEU A 184 -2.82 -2.67 13.57
C LEU A 184 -1.44 -3.02 13.01
N ALA A 185 -1.27 -2.81 11.70
CA ALA A 185 -0.01 -3.07 11.01
C ALA A 185 1.00 -1.92 11.17
N GLY A 186 0.53 -0.68 11.25
CA GLY A 186 1.38 0.49 11.36
C GLY A 186 0.75 1.78 10.83
N LEU A 187 1.58 2.64 10.26
CA LEU A 187 1.16 3.93 9.73
C LEU A 187 1.36 4.03 8.21
N MET A 188 0.59 4.92 7.59
CA MET A 188 0.77 5.31 6.19
C MET A 188 0.69 6.82 6.04
N THR A 189 1.45 7.39 5.10
CA THR A 189 1.23 8.77 4.63
C THR A 189 1.45 8.92 3.13
N VAL A 190 0.94 10.03 2.61
CA VAL A 190 1.32 10.62 1.32
C VAL A 190 1.95 11.97 1.64
N ALA A 191 3.19 12.18 1.21
CA ALA A 191 3.89 13.44 1.48
C ALA A 191 3.13 14.64 0.90
N PRO A 192 3.03 15.75 1.64
CA PRO A 192 2.47 16.98 1.11
C PRO A 192 3.26 17.48 -0.11
N PRO A 193 2.60 17.81 -1.26
CA PRO A 193 3.30 18.15 -2.50
C PRO A 193 4.22 19.38 -2.41
N GLN A 194 3.91 20.32 -1.50
CA GLN A 194 4.64 21.55 -1.29
C GLN A 194 5.78 21.42 -0.27
N VAL A 195 5.91 20.25 0.37
CA VAL A 195 6.92 19.95 1.39
C VAL A 195 7.99 19.03 0.80
N GLU A 196 9.23 19.29 1.15
CA GLU A 196 10.36 18.42 0.76
C GLU A 196 10.13 17.02 1.35
N PRO A 197 10.14 15.94 0.52
CA PRO A 197 9.75 14.59 0.96
C PRO A 197 10.56 14.05 2.15
N ALA A 198 11.87 14.31 2.21
CA ALA A 198 12.70 13.85 3.33
C ALA A 198 12.23 14.43 4.66
N ARG A 199 11.78 15.69 4.65
CA ARG A 199 11.26 16.36 5.85
C ARG A 199 9.92 15.76 6.29
N ALA A 200 9.01 15.53 5.34
CA ALA A 200 7.72 14.91 5.63
C ALA A 200 7.89 13.48 6.19
N PHE A 201 8.79 12.69 5.59
CA PHE A 201 9.01 11.32 6.04
C PHE A 201 9.81 11.23 7.34
N ALA A 202 10.69 12.18 7.65
CA ALA A 202 11.33 12.27 8.96
C ALA A 202 10.29 12.52 10.07
N GLU A 203 9.30 13.38 9.82
CA GLU A 203 8.20 13.60 10.75
C GLU A 203 7.31 12.35 10.89
N LEU A 204 7.00 11.66 9.79
CA LEU A 204 6.29 10.38 9.86
C LEU A 204 7.05 9.35 10.73
N ALA A 205 8.37 9.24 10.56
CA ALA A 205 9.20 8.33 11.36
C ALA A 205 9.15 8.68 12.86
N ARG A 206 9.17 9.98 13.19
CA ARG A 206 9.02 10.45 14.58
C ARG A 206 7.66 10.07 15.17
N VAL A 207 6.59 10.29 14.43
CA VAL A 207 5.22 9.92 14.84
C VAL A 207 5.09 8.40 14.98
N HIS A 208 5.67 7.64 14.04
CA HIS A 208 5.66 6.18 14.08
C HIS A 208 6.39 5.61 15.30
N ALA A 209 7.53 6.20 15.68
CA ALA A 209 8.26 5.80 16.88
C ALA A 209 7.41 5.94 18.15
N ALA A 210 6.58 6.99 18.24
CA ALA A 210 5.65 7.15 19.36
C ALA A 210 4.54 6.08 19.34
N VAL A 211 4.00 5.73 18.16
CA VAL A 211 3.02 4.64 18.04
C VAL A 211 3.64 3.29 18.38
N LEU A 212 4.87 3.01 17.96
CA LEU A 212 5.58 1.76 18.28
C LEU A 212 5.82 1.57 19.79
N ALA A 213 5.99 2.64 20.55
CA ALA A 213 6.16 2.57 22.02
C ALA A 213 4.91 2.01 22.71
N GLU A 214 3.73 2.32 22.21
CA GLU A 214 2.44 1.86 22.76
C GLU A 214 1.93 0.59 22.04
N HIS A 215 2.27 0.41 20.76
CA HIS A 215 1.82 -0.67 19.88
C HIS A 215 3.02 -1.34 19.18
N PRO A 216 3.82 -2.18 19.87
CA PRO A 216 5.07 -2.74 19.33
C PRO A 216 4.90 -3.58 18.07
N GLY A 217 3.69 -4.11 17.81
CA GLY A 217 3.36 -4.86 16.60
C GLY A 217 3.09 -3.99 15.36
N ALA A 218 2.92 -2.67 15.52
CA ALA A 218 2.61 -1.74 14.44
C ALA A 218 3.85 -1.31 13.63
N THR A 219 4.63 -2.29 13.16
CA THR A 219 5.96 -2.07 12.58
C THR A 219 5.95 -1.55 11.15
N MET A 220 4.82 -1.58 10.48
CA MET A 220 4.71 -1.15 9.09
C MET A 220 4.75 0.37 8.96
N LEU A 221 5.62 0.87 8.10
CA LEU A 221 5.69 2.27 7.69
C LEU A 221 5.52 2.34 6.18
N SER A 222 4.28 2.64 5.74
CA SER A 222 3.93 2.72 4.33
C SER A 222 4.08 4.17 3.84
N ALA A 223 5.17 4.44 3.13
CA ALA A 223 5.49 5.76 2.60
C ALA A 223 6.34 5.64 1.34
N GLY A 224 6.30 6.66 0.48
CA GLY A 224 7.08 6.69 -0.75
C GLY A 224 6.35 6.12 -1.95
N MET A 225 6.47 6.86 -3.05
CA MET A 225 5.93 6.55 -4.37
C MET A 225 7.05 6.71 -5.44
N SER A 226 6.70 6.64 -6.71
CA SER A 226 7.69 6.72 -7.81
C SER A 226 8.63 7.93 -7.75
N GLY A 227 8.19 9.06 -7.20
CA GLY A 227 8.97 10.31 -7.16
C GLY A 227 9.75 10.58 -5.88
N ASP A 228 9.49 9.82 -4.78
CA ASP A 228 10.02 10.12 -3.45
C ASP A 228 10.40 8.86 -2.64
N LEU A 229 10.52 7.70 -3.32
CA LEU A 229 10.81 6.43 -2.65
C LEU A 229 12.16 6.41 -1.94
N GLU A 230 13.18 7.08 -2.48
CA GLU A 230 14.51 7.13 -1.88
C GLU A 230 14.48 7.86 -0.52
N ALA A 231 13.76 8.98 -0.45
CA ALA A 231 13.59 9.72 0.80
C ALA A 231 12.79 8.91 1.83
N ALA A 232 11.75 8.18 1.38
CA ALA A 232 10.97 7.32 2.25
C ALA A 232 11.80 6.15 2.80
N VAL A 233 12.61 5.49 1.97
CA VAL A 233 13.52 4.41 2.39
C VAL A 233 14.52 4.93 3.42
N ALA A 234 15.12 6.10 3.17
CA ALA A 234 16.06 6.73 4.10
C ALA A 234 15.41 7.06 5.46
N ALA A 235 14.11 7.39 5.48
CA ALA A 235 13.35 7.66 6.69
C ALA A 235 12.79 6.40 7.38
N GLY A 236 13.11 5.20 6.90
CA GLY A 236 12.70 3.94 7.54
C GLY A 236 11.42 3.31 6.97
N ALA A 237 10.92 3.76 5.81
CA ALA A 237 9.76 3.11 5.19
C ALA A 237 10.02 1.60 5.00
N THR A 238 9.03 0.80 5.35
CA THR A 238 9.02 -0.66 5.16
C THR A 238 8.22 -1.07 3.93
N HIS A 239 7.35 -0.19 3.43
CA HIS A 239 6.54 -0.42 2.23
C HIS A 239 6.55 0.82 1.35
N VAL A 240 6.97 0.65 0.10
CA VAL A 240 6.92 1.68 -0.94
C VAL A 240 5.87 1.32 -1.98
N ARG A 241 5.13 2.30 -2.50
CA ARG A 241 3.99 2.09 -3.40
C ARG A 241 4.29 2.69 -4.77
N VAL A 242 4.64 1.84 -5.73
CA VAL A 242 5.06 2.28 -7.06
C VAL A 242 4.10 1.80 -8.13
N GLY A 243 3.61 2.71 -8.96
CA GLY A 243 2.70 2.42 -10.07
C GLY A 243 3.29 2.77 -11.42
N SER A 244 3.32 4.05 -11.79
CA SER A 244 3.66 4.51 -13.14
C SER A 244 5.05 4.09 -13.63
N ALA A 245 6.03 3.97 -12.74
CA ALA A 245 7.38 3.53 -13.10
C ALA A 245 7.43 2.04 -13.51
N ILE A 246 6.44 1.24 -13.13
CA ILE A 246 6.34 -0.19 -13.48
C ILE A 246 5.29 -0.41 -14.56
N MET A 247 4.10 0.18 -14.36
CA MET A 247 2.94 -0.06 -15.19
C MET A 247 2.95 0.74 -16.50
N GLY A 248 3.81 1.78 -16.59
CA GLY A 248 3.83 2.68 -17.74
C GLY A 248 2.68 3.70 -17.74
N ALA A 249 2.39 4.26 -18.92
CA ALA A 249 1.34 5.24 -19.11
C ALA A 249 -0.05 4.63 -18.86
N ARG A 250 -0.93 5.44 -18.24
CA ARG A 250 -2.32 5.05 -18.00
C ARG A 250 -3.02 4.72 -19.34
N PRO A 251 -3.71 3.58 -19.45
CA PRO A 251 -4.54 3.29 -20.61
C PRO A 251 -5.60 4.39 -20.82
N PRO A 252 -5.93 4.75 -22.07
CA PRO A 252 -7.04 5.66 -22.34
C PRO A 252 -8.32 5.10 -21.71
N LEU A 253 -9.12 5.99 -21.14
CA LEU A 253 -10.45 5.61 -20.64
C LEU A 253 -11.30 5.22 -21.84
N GLY A 254 -11.66 3.96 -21.96
CA GLY A 254 -12.63 3.46 -22.90
C GLY A 254 -14.06 3.97 -22.59
#